data_4fd877b71bf268af6d732514d7f572d6
#
_entry.id   4fd877b71bf268af6d732514d7f572d6
#
_cell.length_a   1.000
_cell.length_b   1.000
_cell.length_c   1.000
_cell.angle_alpha   90.00
_cell.angle_beta   90.00
_cell.angle_gamma   90.00
#
_symmetry.space_group_name_H-M   'P 1'
#
loop_
_entity.id
_entity.type
_entity.pdbx_description
1 polymer ?
#
loop_
_entity_poly.entity_id
_entity_poly.type
_entity_poly.pdbx_seq_one_letter_code
_entity_poly.pdbx_strand_id
1 'polypeptide(L)'
;MAIRRLFAGLVIAILILGITSVATAETLNYKFYTRVVKSETFLIPDVDGHEVGLNVRDGVYAFENGDVAFGTTIVFFDRTKGVGSLNQYGTLTFRDGSTVVTRTVGTTGGTAAKSTGEIIHGTGRFQGIKGTVMSPEIKFFRLEKGESHPKSFGDGILNYTLPPK
;
A
#
# COMPACT_ATOMS: atom_id res chain seq x y z
N MET A 1 -36.04 27.27 -43.34
CA MET A 1 -35.99 25.90 -42.79
C MET A 1 -34.56 25.41 -42.45
N ALA A 2 -33.53 25.88 -43.12
CA ALA A 2 -32.11 25.46 -42.89
C ALA A 2 -31.50 25.95 -41.56
N ILE A 3 -31.81 27.16 -41.11
CA ILE A 3 -31.23 27.76 -39.88
C ILE A 3 -31.66 27.04 -38.62
N ARG A 4 -32.89 26.52 -38.53
CA ARG A 4 -33.38 25.77 -37.37
C ARG A 4 -32.66 24.40 -37.18
N ARG A 5 -32.19 23.79 -38.28
CA ARG A 5 -31.46 22.53 -38.23
C ARG A 5 -30.00 22.73 -37.81
N LEU A 6 -29.39 23.87 -38.10
CA LEU A 6 -28.04 24.23 -37.65
C LEU A 6 -27.99 24.47 -36.13
N PHE A 7 -29.00 25.14 -35.55
CA PHE A 7 -29.06 25.36 -34.10
C PHE A 7 -29.27 24.05 -33.30
N ALA A 8 -30.08 23.13 -33.81
CA ALA A 8 -30.30 21.85 -33.15
C ALA A 8 -29.01 20.97 -33.15
N GLY A 9 -28.24 21.00 -34.22
CA GLY A 9 -26.95 20.30 -34.30
C GLY A 9 -25.88 20.86 -33.37
N LEU A 10 -25.85 22.19 -33.18
CA LEU A 10 -24.88 22.87 -32.30
C LEU A 10 -25.20 22.62 -30.83
N VAL A 11 -26.45 22.56 -30.42
CA VAL A 11 -26.87 22.29 -29.04
C VAL A 11 -26.53 20.83 -28.65
N ILE A 12 -26.71 19.87 -29.56
CA ILE A 12 -26.35 18.45 -29.30
C ILE A 12 -24.82 18.27 -29.22
N ALA A 13 -24.04 18.99 -30.04
CA ALA A 13 -22.58 18.93 -29.97
C ALA A 13 -22.02 19.51 -28.65
N ILE A 14 -22.63 20.54 -28.09
CA ILE A 14 -22.24 21.15 -26.82
C ILE A 14 -22.63 20.24 -25.63
N LEU A 15 -23.71 19.48 -25.70
CA LEU A 15 -24.13 18.54 -24.66
C LEU A 15 -23.21 17.32 -24.56
N ILE A 16 -22.53 16.91 -25.64
CA ILE A 16 -21.62 15.76 -25.65
C ILE A 16 -20.22 16.12 -25.10
N LEU A 17 -19.85 17.42 -25.11
CA LEU A 17 -18.55 17.89 -24.60
C LEU A 17 -18.50 18.13 -23.07
N GLY A 18 -19.59 17.88 -22.35
CA GLY A 18 -19.78 18.34 -20.96
C GLY A 18 -19.53 17.33 -19.85
N ILE A 19 -19.17 16.05 -20.11
CA ILE A 19 -18.99 15.08 -19.04
C ILE A 19 -17.62 14.41 -19.14
N THR A 20 -16.57 15.18 -18.97
CA THR A 20 -15.29 14.62 -18.56
C THR A 20 -15.31 14.54 -17.04
N SER A 21 -15.67 13.37 -16.48
CA SER A 21 -15.48 13.16 -15.05
C SER A 21 -13.97 13.10 -14.78
N VAL A 22 -13.48 14.09 -14.04
CA VAL A 22 -12.07 14.17 -13.65
C VAL A 22 -11.83 13.17 -12.52
N ALA A 23 -10.89 12.26 -12.69
CA ALA A 23 -10.43 11.44 -11.59
C ALA A 23 -9.83 12.35 -10.50
N THR A 24 -10.44 12.34 -9.32
CA THR A 24 -9.95 13.14 -8.20
C THR A 24 -8.85 12.37 -7.48
N ALA A 25 -7.71 13.03 -7.27
CA ALA A 25 -6.64 12.47 -6.43
C ALA A 25 -7.05 12.55 -4.95
N GLU A 26 -6.93 11.46 -4.25
CA GLU A 26 -7.25 11.33 -2.83
C GLU A 26 -6.00 10.94 -2.05
N THR A 27 -5.88 11.46 -0.82
CA THR A 27 -4.86 11.06 0.15
C THR A 27 -5.55 10.44 1.35
N LEU A 28 -5.10 9.28 1.77
CA LEU A 28 -5.64 8.55 2.91
C LEU A 28 -4.50 8.11 3.82
N ASN A 29 -4.41 8.75 4.98
CA ASN A 29 -3.44 8.38 6.02
C ASN A 29 -3.96 7.22 6.85
N TYR A 30 -3.06 6.38 7.33
CA TYR A 30 -3.39 5.27 8.20
C TYR A 30 -2.28 4.98 9.22
N LYS A 31 -2.67 4.38 10.33
CA LYS A 31 -1.76 3.73 11.29
C LYS A 31 -1.87 2.24 11.15
N PHE A 32 -0.76 1.54 11.36
CA PHE A 32 -0.77 0.09 11.30
C PHE A 32 0.01 -0.55 12.43
N TYR A 33 -0.43 -1.76 12.75
CA TYR A 33 0.25 -2.68 13.65
C TYR A 33 0.34 -4.04 12.96
N THR A 34 1.55 -4.62 12.89
CA THR A 34 1.76 -5.93 12.29
C THR A 34 2.62 -6.83 13.16
N ARG A 35 2.44 -8.15 12.98
CA ARG A 35 3.27 -9.19 13.57
C ARG A 35 3.77 -10.15 12.50
N VAL A 36 4.92 -10.77 12.72
CA VAL A 36 5.41 -11.86 11.88
C VAL A 36 4.63 -13.13 12.24
N VAL A 37 4.07 -13.80 11.24
CA VAL A 37 3.36 -15.10 11.39
C VAL A 37 4.14 -16.25 10.78
N LYS A 38 5.04 -15.96 9.83
CA LYS A 38 5.99 -16.91 9.25
C LYS A 38 7.29 -16.20 8.92
N SER A 39 8.43 -16.86 9.14
CA SER A 39 9.76 -16.36 8.80
C SER A 39 10.63 -17.50 8.27
N GLU A 40 11.35 -17.22 7.19
CA GLU A 40 12.40 -18.07 6.66
C GLU A 40 13.63 -17.20 6.43
N THR A 41 14.78 -17.63 6.96
CA THR A 41 16.03 -16.87 6.90
C THR A 41 17.17 -17.81 6.52
N PHE A 42 18.01 -17.35 5.62
CA PHE A 42 19.21 -18.03 5.16
C PHE A 42 20.42 -17.14 5.45
N LEU A 43 21.44 -17.71 6.08
CA LEU A 43 22.71 -17.05 6.28
C LEU A 43 23.55 -17.14 5.00
N ILE A 44 24.11 -16.03 4.56
CA ILE A 44 25.02 -15.96 3.42
C ILE A 44 26.46 -15.86 3.97
N PRO A 45 27.36 -16.77 3.61
CA PRO A 45 28.69 -16.85 4.24
C PRO A 45 29.74 -15.91 3.61
N ASP A 46 29.32 -14.81 3.01
CA ASP A 46 30.20 -13.81 2.39
C ASP A 46 30.68 -12.75 3.39
N VAL A 47 29.78 -12.31 4.29
CA VAL A 47 30.05 -11.30 5.32
C VAL A 47 29.35 -11.71 6.63
N ASP A 48 30.02 -11.48 7.76
CA ASP A 48 29.45 -11.78 9.08
C ASP A 48 28.12 -11.06 9.32
N GLY A 49 27.08 -11.84 9.63
CA GLY A 49 25.73 -11.37 9.88
C GLY A 49 24.93 -10.99 8.63
N HIS A 50 25.36 -11.43 7.43
CA HIS A 50 24.59 -11.32 6.21
C HIS A 50 23.50 -12.38 6.16
N GLU A 51 22.28 -11.95 5.97
CA GLU A 51 21.11 -12.80 5.89
C GLU A 51 20.11 -12.32 4.83
N VAL A 52 19.55 -13.28 4.11
CA VAL A 52 18.44 -13.07 3.17
C VAL A 52 17.25 -13.91 3.60
N GLY A 53 16.06 -13.49 3.26
CA GLY A 53 14.88 -14.29 3.61
C GLY A 53 13.57 -13.62 3.34
N LEU A 54 12.53 -14.23 3.91
CA LEU A 54 11.18 -13.68 3.83
C LEU A 54 10.47 -13.74 5.19
N ASN A 55 9.59 -12.77 5.39
CA ASN A 55 8.62 -12.76 6.48
C ASN A 55 7.21 -12.62 5.89
N VAL A 56 6.27 -13.40 6.40
CA VAL A 56 4.83 -13.14 6.24
C VAL A 56 4.37 -12.43 7.50
N ARG A 57 3.71 -11.30 7.32
CA ARG A 57 3.22 -10.45 8.40
C ARG A 57 1.73 -10.24 8.25
N ASP A 58 0.98 -10.37 9.34
CA ASP A 58 -0.41 -10.01 9.44
C ASP A 58 -0.58 -8.79 10.34
N GLY A 59 -1.59 -7.99 10.06
CA GLY A 59 -1.82 -6.79 10.85
C GLY A 59 -3.15 -6.10 10.62
N VAL A 60 -3.34 -5.03 11.40
CA VAL A 60 -4.51 -4.15 11.34
C VAL A 60 -4.05 -2.78 10.88
N TYR A 61 -4.85 -2.17 10.01
CA TYR A 61 -4.63 -0.87 9.41
C TYR A 61 -5.85 0.00 9.69
N ALA A 62 -5.67 1.07 10.46
CA ALA A 62 -6.73 2.01 10.84
C ALA A 62 -6.55 3.32 10.05
N PHE A 63 -7.52 3.67 9.25
CA PHE A 63 -7.50 4.83 8.36
C PHE A 63 -8.19 6.04 8.99
N GLU A 64 -7.76 7.25 8.62
CA GLU A 64 -8.30 8.51 9.14
C GLU A 64 -9.80 8.70 8.86
N ASN A 65 -10.29 8.13 7.78
CA ASN A 65 -11.71 8.17 7.43
C ASN A 65 -12.60 7.20 8.24
N GLY A 66 -12.00 6.49 9.22
CA GLY A 66 -12.68 5.50 10.06
C GLY A 66 -12.72 4.09 9.48
N ASP A 67 -12.20 3.87 8.29
CA ASP A 67 -12.05 2.53 7.73
C ASP A 67 -11.02 1.72 8.53
N VAL A 68 -11.23 0.42 8.55
CA VAL A 68 -10.27 -0.56 9.07
C VAL A 68 -10.07 -1.65 8.04
N ALA A 69 -8.82 -2.01 7.79
CA ALA A 69 -8.48 -3.16 6.98
C ALA A 69 -7.60 -4.15 7.76
N PHE A 70 -7.72 -5.43 7.40
CA PHE A 70 -6.75 -6.45 7.75
C PHE A 70 -5.75 -6.60 6.61
N GLY A 71 -4.46 -6.65 6.95
CA GLY A 71 -3.42 -6.74 5.95
C GLY A 71 -2.56 -7.96 6.13
N THR A 72 -2.19 -8.59 5.01
CA THR A 72 -1.11 -9.58 4.94
C THR A 72 -0.02 -9.01 4.06
N THR A 73 1.22 -9.02 4.56
CA THR A 73 2.39 -8.52 3.84
C THR A 73 3.46 -9.60 3.76
N ILE A 74 3.95 -9.86 2.55
CA ILE A 74 5.13 -10.68 2.31
C ILE A 74 6.32 -9.74 2.14
N VAL A 75 7.33 -9.87 2.99
CA VAL A 75 8.53 -9.03 3.02
C VAL A 75 9.72 -9.90 2.67
N PHE A 76 10.35 -9.63 1.55
CA PHE A 76 11.67 -10.16 1.21
C PHE A 76 12.72 -9.19 1.73
N PHE A 77 13.76 -9.72 2.35
CA PHE A 77 14.83 -8.90 2.90
C PHE A 77 16.20 -9.44 2.51
N ASP A 78 17.13 -8.50 2.39
CA ASP A 78 18.56 -8.72 2.22
C ASP A 78 19.25 -7.71 3.12
N ARG A 79 19.93 -8.22 4.20
CA ARG A 79 20.44 -7.35 5.24
C ARG A 79 21.70 -7.93 5.91
N THR A 80 22.60 -7.04 6.28
CA THR A 80 23.79 -7.35 7.07
C THR A 80 23.66 -6.70 8.45
N LYS A 81 23.70 -7.51 9.52
CA LYS A 81 23.54 -7.04 10.93
C LYS A 81 22.28 -6.17 11.13
N GLY A 82 21.19 -6.57 10.47
CA GLY A 82 19.90 -5.90 10.56
C GLY A 82 19.72 -4.66 9.68
N VAL A 83 20.74 -4.24 8.93
CA VAL A 83 20.69 -3.09 8.01
C VAL A 83 20.67 -3.59 6.57
N GLY A 84 19.71 -3.14 5.77
CA GLY A 84 19.63 -3.59 4.38
C GLY A 84 18.36 -3.18 3.66
N SER A 85 18.02 -3.93 2.61
CA SER A 85 16.90 -3.66 1.72
C SER A 85 15.68 -4.52 2.04
N LEU A 86 14.51 -4.00 1.68
CA LEU A 86 13.22 -4.67 1.77
C LEU A 86 12.51 -4.58 0.42
N ASN A 87 11.86 -5.66 0.01
CA ASN A 87 10.90 -5.70 -1.10
C ASN A 87 9.63 -6.36 -0.57
N GLN A 88 8.47 -5.72 -0.73
CA GLN A 88 7.26 -6.13 -0.03
C GLN A 88 6.06 -6.14 -0.98
N TYR A 89 5.18 -7.12 -0.77
CA TYR A 89 3.86 -7.19 -1.37
C TYR A 89 2.84 -7.24 -0.25
N GLY A 90 1.95 -6.26 -0.21
CA GLY A 90 0.90 -6.14 0.79
C GLY A 90 -0.49 -6.26 0.18
N THR A 91 -1.39 -6.97 0.85
CA THR A 91 -2.82 -6.99 0.53
C THR A 91 -3.58 -6.46 1.73
N LEU A 92 -4.33 -5.40 1.53
CA LEU A 92 -5.29 -4.85 2.50
C LEU A 92 -6.68 -5.34 2.12
N THR A 93 -7.39 -5.94 3.07
CA THR A 93 -8.78 -6.39 2.92
C THR A 93 -9.65 -5.57 3.85
N PHE A 94 -10.56 -4.81 3.29
CA PHE A 94 -11.49 -3.95 4.01
C PHE A 94 -12.74 -4.72 4.48
N ARG A 95 -13.50 -4.13 5.40
CA ARG A 95 -14.68 -4.76 5.99
C ARG A 95 -15.76 -5.15 4.98
N ASP A 96 -15.87 -4.43 3.88
CA ASP A 96 -16.81 -4.70 2.78
C ASP A 96 -16.30 -5.76 1.78
N GLY A 97 -15.14 -6.37 2.03
CA GLY A 97 -14.49 -7.33 1.15
C GLY A 97 -13.67 -6.71 0.02
N SER A 98 -13.67 -5.39 -0.13
CA SER A 98 -12.81 -4.71 -1.10
C SER A 98 -11.33 -4.89 -0.74
N THR A 99 -10.46 -4.94 -1.74
CA THR A 99 -9.02 -5.10 -1.51
C THR A 99 -8.19 -4.03 -2.20
N VAL A 100 -7.01 -3.75 -1.61
CA VAL A 100 -5.93 -2.97 -2.22
C VAL A 100 -4.65 -3.77 -2.12
N VAL A 101 -3.96 -3.96 -3.24
CA VAL A 101 -2.67 -4.65 -3.30
C VAL A 101 -1.58 -3.65 -3.62
N THR A 102 -0.51 -3.72 -2.86
CA THR A 102 0.63 -2.80 -2.98
C THR A 102 1.94 -3.54 -3.21
N ARG A 103 2.87 -2.90 -3.90
CA ARG A 103 4.28 -3.31 -4.00
C ARG A 103 5.15 -2.17 -3.51
N THR A 104 5.98 -2.43 -2.52
CA THR A 104 6.88 -1.42 -1.95
C THR A 104 8.32 -1.92 -1.87
N VAL A 105 9.24 -0.98 -1.93
CA VAL A 105 10.65 -1.17 -1.64
C VAL A 105 11.04 -0.28 -0.46
N GLY A 106 12.02 -0.71 0.29
CA GLY A 106 12.42 0.05 1.47
C GLY A 106 13.77 -0.34 2.01
N THR A 107 14.10 0.25 3.14
CA THR A 107 15.33 -0.04 3.89
C THR A 107 15.01 -0.31 5.35
N THR A 108 15.80 -1.16 5.98
CA THR A 108 15.77 -1.37 7.43
C THR A 108 17.10 -0.95 8.03
N GLY A 109 17.05 -0.38 9.24
CA GLY A 109 18.21 0.08 10.00
C GLY A 109 18.07 -0.33 11.47
N GLY A 110 18.10 -1.64 11.76
CA GLY A 110 18.03 -2.19 13.11
C GLY A 110 16.64 -2.09 13.74
N THR A 111 16.31 -0.96 14.35
CA THR A 111 15.05 -0.76 15.10
C THR A 111 13.93 -0.10 14.29
N ALA A 112 14.24 0.35 13.08
CA ALA A 112 13.27 1.03 12.22
C ALA A 112 13.45 0.65 10.76
N ALA A 113 12.40 0.87 9.97
CA ALA A 113 12.40 0.75 8.52
C ALA A 113 11.59 1.88 7.90
N LYS A 114 11.73 2.05 6.60
CA LYS A 114 10.88 2.91 5.76
C LYS A 114 10.63 2.24 4.43
N SER A 115 9.48 2.53 3.82
CA SER A 115 9.16 1.98 2.51
C SER A 115 8.34 2.95 1.67
N THR A 116 8.46 2.80 0.36
CA THR A 116 7.64 3.52 -0.63
C THR A 116 7.38 2.61 -1.82
N GLY A 117 6.31 2.85 -2.54
CA GLY A 117 5.97 2.05 -3.71
C GLY A 117 4.64 2.43 -4.33
N GLU A 118 4.03 1.46 -4.98
CA GLU A 118 2.85 1.65 -5.81
C GLU A 118 1.67 0.76 -5.38
N ILE A 119 0.47 1.20 -5.72
CA ILE A 119 -0.73 0.39 -5.69
C ILE A 119 -0.81 -0.34 -7.03
N ILE A 120 -0.76 -1.67 -7.01
CA ILE A 120 -0.71 -2.50 -8.21
C ILE A 120 -2.05 -3.11 -8.59
N HIS A 121 -2.99 -3.19 -7.65
CA HIS A 121 -4.33 -3.75 -7.89
C HIS A 121 -5.32 -3.32 -6.82
N GLY A 122 -6.62 -3.30 -7.18
CA GLY A 122 -7.72 -3.12 -6.25
C GLY A 122 -8.99 -3.82 -6.74
N THR A 123 -9.84 -4.21 -5.81
CA THR A 123 -11.14 -4.83 -6.07
C THR A 123 -12.27 -4.13 -5.34
N GLY A 124 -13.51 -4.44 -5.68
CA GLY A 124 -14.70 -3.83 -5.06
C GLY A 124 -14.71 -2.32 -5.28
N ARG A 125 -14.86 -1.53 -4.21
CA ARG A 125 -14.86 -0.06 -4.30
C ARG A 125 -13.54 0.53 -4.80
N PHE A 126 -12.46 -0.25 -4.79
CA PHE A 126 -11.13 0.13 -5.28
C PHE A 126 -10.82 -0.40 -6.68
N GLN A 127 -11.81 -0.90 -7.41
CA GLN A 127 -11.61 -1.37 -8.79
C GLN A 127 -11.01 -0.26 -9.66
N GLY A 128 -9.86 -0.57 -10.29
CA GLY A 128 -9.15 0.39 -11.14
C GLY A 128 -8.33 1.45 -10.42
N ILE A 129 -8.16 1.33 -9.08
CA ILE A 129 -7.30 2.21 -8.27
C ILE A 129 -5.88 2.26 -8.85
N LYS A 130 -5.32 3.48 -8.86
CA LYS A 130 -3.90 3.72 -9.16
C LYS A 130 -3.33 4.69 -8.15
N GLY A 131 -2.05 4.56 -7.84
CA GLY A 131 -1.42 5.48 -6.90
C GLY A 131 -0.17 4.94 -6.25
N THR A 132 0.23 5.60 -5.20
CA THR A 132 1.44 5.31 -4.43
C THR A 132 1.12 5.03 -2.98
N VAL A 133 2.02 4.30 -2.33
CA VAL A 133 1.98 4.03 -0.90
C VAL A 133 3.34 4.36 -0.29
N MET A 134 3.32 4.94 0.90
CA MET A 134 4.52 5.28 1.63
C MET A 134 4.34 4.99 3.11
N SER A 135 5.35 4.43 3.75
CA SER A 135 5.50 4.36 5.21
C SER A 135 6.82 5.02 5.58
N PRO A 136 6.80 6.28 6.03
CA PRO A 136 8.00 7.08 6.27
C PRO A 136 8.82 6.56 7.46
N GLU A 137 8.15 5.96 8.43
CA GLU A 137 8.78 5.33 9.59
C GLU A 137 7.98 4.10 10.04
N ILE A 138 8.67 2.97 10.16
CA ILE A 138 8.15 1.71 10.68
C ILE A 138 9.01 1.35 11.87
N LYS A 139 8.47 1.33 13.07
CA LYS A 139 9.19 1.00 14.32
C LYS A 139 9.02 -0.46 14.66
N PHE A 140 10.11 -1.11 15.06
CA PHE A 140 10.11 -2.49 15.54
C PHE A 140 10.20 -2.53 17.05
N PHE A 141 9.45 -3.44 17.68
CA PHE A 141 9.46 -3.63 19.11
C PHE A 141 9.11 -5.07 19.50
N ARG A 142 9.45 -5.44 20.73
CA ARG A 142 9.03 -6.71 21.35
C ARG A 142 8.24 -6.38 22.61
N LEU A 143 7.11 -7.07 22.80
CA LEU A 143 6.29 -6.93 24.00
C LEU A 143 6.80 -7.79 25.14
N GLU A 144 7.38 -8.95 24.80
CA GLU A 144 7.82 -9.93 25.78
C GLU A 144 9.29 -10.31 25.56
N LYS A 145 9.98 -10.62 26.67
CA LYS A 145 11.34 -11.14 26.61
C LYS A 145 11.30 -12.55 25.99
N GLY A 146 12.05 -12.77 24.92
CA GLY A 146 12.10 -14.07 24.23
C GLY A 146 11.19 -14.19 22.99
N GLU A 147 10.44 -13.18 22.64
CA GLU A 147 9.75 -13.17 21.33
C GLU A 147 10.76 -13.37 20.20
N SER A 148 10.50 -14.37 19.36
CA SER A 148 11.37 -14.71 18.22
C SER A 148 11.44 -13.61 17.16
N HIS A 149 10.31 -12.94 16.94
CA HIS A 149 10.20 -11.90 15.91
C HIS A 149 9.58 -10.61 16.46
N PRO A 150 10.12 -9.45 16.08
CA PRO A 150 9.55 -8.17 16.51
C PRO A 150 8.20 -7.93 15.82
N LYS A 151 7.32 -7.27 16.56
CA LYS A 151 6.14 -6.60 16.03
C LYS A 151 6.55 -5.29 15.39
N SER A 152 5.71 -4.71 14.55
CA SER A 152 5.93 -3.36 14.03
C SER A 152 4.68 -2.53 14.06
N PHE A 153 4.88 -1.23 14.22
CA PHE A 153 3.84 -0.21 14.04
C PHE A 153 4.42 0.98 13.27
N GLY A 154 3.55 1.74 12.65
CA GLY A 154 3.97 2.93 11.90
C GLY A 154 2.78 3.66 11.31
N ASP A 155 3.12 4.74 10.64
CA ASP A 155 2.21 5.53 9.84
C ASP A 155 2.39 5.20 8.36
N GLY A 156 1.29 5.27 7.61
CA GLY A 156 1.31 5.09 6.18
C GLY A 156 0.41 6.08 5.47
N ILE A 157 0.69 6.30 4.19
CA ILE A 157 -0.02 7.22 3.32
C ILE A 157 -0.32 6.50 2.01
N LEU A 158 -1.59 6.49 1.61
CA LEU A 158 -2.04 6.13 0.27
C LEU A 158 -2.39 7.42 -0.48
N ASN A 159 -1.74 7.67 -1.61
CA ASN A 159 -2.14 8.70 -2.57
C ASN A 159 -2.68 7.98 -3.79
N TYR A 160 -3.95 8.15 -4.12
CA TYR A 160 -4.57 7.36 -5.16
C TYR A 160 -5.62 8.13 -5.97
N THR A 161 -5.95 7.58 -7.11
CA THR A 161 -7.09 7.96 -7.93
C THR A 161 -7.95 6.75 -8.22
N LEU A 162 -9.25 6.96 -8.35
CA LEU A 162 -10.19 5.97 -8.86
C LEU A 162 -10.65 6.39 -10.26
N PRO A 163 -10.99 5.43 -11.14
CA PRO A 163 -11.60 5.77 -12.41
C PRO A 163 -12.94 6.49 -12.18
N PRO A 164 -13.36 7.34 -13.10
CA PRO A 164 -14.68 7.95 -13.08
C PRO A 164 -15.77 6.87 -13.05
N LYS A 165 -16.80 7.12 -12.23
CA LYS A 165 -18.01 6.27 -12.19
C LYS A 165 -18.94 6.58 -13.34
#